data_8d0ffd2fb911bad1be2023e8045ecf52
#
_entry.id   8d0ffd2fb911bad1be2023e8045ecf52
#
_cell.length_a   1.000
_cell.length_b   1.000
_cell.length_c   1.000
_cell.angle_alpha   90.00
_cell.angle_beta   90.00
_cell.angle_gamma   90.00
#
_symmetry.space_group_name_H-M   'P 1'
#
loop_
_entity.id
_entity.type
_entity.pdbx_description
1 polymer ?
#
loop_
_entity_poly.entity_id
_entity_poly.type
_entity_poly.pdbx_seq_one_letter_code
_entity_poly.pdbx_strand_id
1 'polypeptide(L)'
;MDFTRLIDLASEKLGGTVMYANDDFFAPKENLIKPATPVWKEGLYTDDGKWMDGWESRRRRSPRIDEEFDWCIIRLGMPGEVKGIVVDTTFFRGNFPSHCSLDACTVDGNVTIDDLLAAATPWKEILSLTELEGDAQNKCEVSSTGRITHLRFKIYPDGGVARLRVHGNVMPDWEALRARSSEIDLAAAENGGDVISASDEFFGHRQNLIMPGLARDMSDGWETRRRRGEGHDWCVVKLGITGQLTRAEIDTSFFRGNYPESCTLEGGMSTDGEPAEWDELLPMSKLQPHMQHRFSLADIGPITHVRFSIYPDGGVSRLRLFGRPN
;
A
#
# COMPACT_ATOMS: atom_id res chain seq x y z
N MET A 1 -8.05 -15.13 -7.28
CA MET A 1 -7.15 -14.00 -7.65
C MET A 1 -6.01 -13.99 -6.64
N ASP A 2 -4.76 -13.82 -7.05
CA ASP A 2 -3.64 -13.73 -6.10
C ASP A 2 -3.74 -12.40 -5.33
N PHE A 3 -4.15 -12.46 -4.08
CA PHE A 3 -4.37 -11.29 -3.23
C PHE A 3 -3.07 -10.50 -2.97
N THR A 4 -1.89 -11.11 -3.16
CA THR A 4 -0.61 -10.42 -2.95
C THR A 4 -0.31 -9.35 -4.00
N ARG A 5 -1.14 -9.27 -5.06
CA ARG A 5 -1.09 -8.17 -6.05
C ARG A 5 -1.86 -6.92 -5.61
N LEU A 6 -2.70 -7.04 -4.58
CA LEU A 6 -3.42 -5.91 -4.01
C LEU A 6 -2.48 -5.07 -3.15
N ILE A 7 -2.88 -3.83 -2.91
CA ILE A 7 -2.08 -2.90 -2.10
C ILE A 7 -1.92 -3.42 -0.65
N ASP A 8 -0.76 -3.16 -0.04
CA ASP A 8 -0.52 -3.46 1.39
C ASP A 8 -1.08 -2.33 2.25
N LEU A 9 -2.30 -2.50 2.74
CA LEU A 9 -3.06 -1.52 3.52
C LEU A 9 -2.37 -1.10 4.83
N ALA A 10 -1.48 -1.96 5.37
CA ALA A 10 -0.78 -1.71 6.63
C ALA A 10 0.58 -1.04 6.46
N SER A 11 1.07 -0.89 5.23
CA SER A 11 2.42 -0.37 4.98
C SER A 11 2.67 0.98 5.64
N GLU A 12 3.81 1.13 6.34
CA GLU A 12 4.29 2.40 6.88
C GLU A 12 4.37 3.49 5.80
N LYS A 13 4.74 3.12 4.56
CA LYS A 13 4.79 4.04 3.41
C LYS A 13 3.43 4.67 3.11
N LEU A 14 2.34 4.01 3.48
CA LEU A 14 0.97 4.46 3.32
C LEU A 14 0.37 5.09 4.58
N GLY A 15 1.18 5.27 5.62
CA GLY A 15 0.74 5.82 6.90
C GLY A 15 0.26 4.78 7.92
N GLY A 16 0.49 3.49 7.65
CA GLY A 16 0.28 2.42 8.62
C GLY A 16 1.12 2.63 9.88
N THR A 17 0.60 2.22 11.02
CA THR A 17 1.28 2.39 12.32
C THR A 17 0.99 1.20 13.22
N VAL A 18 2.02 0.61 13.81
CA VAL A 18 1.84 -0.35 14.91
C VAL A 18 1.70 0.44 16.20
N MET A 19 0.47 0.59 16.67
CA MET A 19 0.13 1.47 17.79
C MET A 19 0.59 0.92 19.14
N TYR A 20 0.56 -0.41 19.30
CA TYR A 20 0.88 -1.07 20.56
C TYR A 20 1.28 -2.52 20.32
N ALA A 21 2.14 -3.06 21.16
CA ALA A 21 2.36 -4.50 21.35
C ALA A 21 2.41 -4.79 22.85
N ASN A 22 1.91 -5.96 23.26
CA ASN A 22 2.00 -6.36 24.67
C ASN A 22 3.44 -6.74 25.08
N ASP A 23 4.26 -7.15 24.10
CA ASP A 23 5.70 -7.43 24.29
C ASP A 23 6.44 -7.20 22.94
N ASP A 24 7.51 -6.41 22.96
CA ASP A 24 8.42 -6.17 21.83
C ASP A 24 9.89 -6.07 22.31
N PHE A 25 10.22 -6.89 23.30
CA PHE A 25 11.48 -6.83 24.04
C PHE A 25 12.71 -7.09 23.16
N PHE A 26 12.72 -8.13 22.32
CA PHE A 26 13.89 -8.46 21.51
C PHE A 26 13.99 -7.64 20.23
N ALA A 27 12.87 -7.30 19.62
CA ALA A 27 12.85 -6.48 18.42
C ALA A 27 11.53 -5.68 18.30
N PRO A 28 11.63 -4.39 17.92
CA PRO A 28 10.52 -3.45 17.97
C PRO A 28 9.40 -3.79 16.97
N LYS A 29 8.17 -3.65 17.42
CA LYS A 29 6.94 -3.92 16.66
C LYS A 29 6.83 -3.12 15.36
N GLU A 30 7.43 -1.93 15.28
CA GLU A 30 7.42 -1.07 14.10
C GLU A 30 8.05 -1.74 12.86
N ASN A 31 8.92 -2.74 13.06
CA ASN A 31 9.53 -3.46 11.95
C ASN A 31 8.51 -4.26 11.13
N LEU A 32 7.36 -4.64 11.72
CA LEU A 32 6.33 -5.45 11.05
C LEU A 32 5.84 -4.85 9.72
N ILE A 33 5.68 -3.53 9.67
CA ILE A 33 5.02 -2.84 8.55
C ILE A 33 5.99 -2.04 7.67
N LYS A 34 7.30 -2.20 7.88
CA LYS A 34 8.33 -1.60 7.01
C LYS A 34 8.17 -2.10 5.57
N PRO A 35 8.24 -1.23 4.55
CA PRO A 35 8.09 -1.64 3.16
C PRO A 35 9.26 -2.50 2.66
N ALA A 36 10.47 -2.28 3.18
CA ALA A 36 11.66 -3.02 2.80
C ALA A 36 11.57 -4.50 3.19
N THR A 37 12.14 -5.38 2.37
CA THR A 37 12.33 -6.80 2.71
C THR A 37 13.21 -6.93 3.95
N PRO A 38 13.03 -7.99 4.77
CA PRO A 38 13.87 -8.24 5.91
C PRO A 38 15.33 -8.40 5.50
N VAL A 39 16.24 -7.93 6.34
CA VAL A 39 17.68 -8.08 6.12
C VAL A 39 18.32 -8.89 7.23
N TRP A 40 19.33 -9.66 6.88
CA TRP A 40 20.17 -10.38 7.83
C TRP A 40 21.47 -9.62 8.07
N LYS A 41 21.85 -9.49 9.35
CA LYS A 41 23.14 -8.94 9.76
C LYS A 41 23.86 -9.95 10.63
N GLU A 42 24.86 -10.61 10.07
CA GLU A 42 25.63 -11.60 10.79
C GLU A 42 26.43 -10.98 11.95
N GLY A 43 26.43 -11.65 13.11
CA GLY A 43 27.21 -11.24 14.26
C GLY A 43 26.73 -9.95 14.96
N LEU A 44 25.60 -9.38 14.58
CA LEU A 44 25.04 -8.21 15.24
C LEU A 44 24.20 -8.63 16.45
N TYR A 45 24.50 -8.02 17.60
CA TYR A 45 23.79 -8.21 18.87
C TYR A 45 23.39 -6.86 19.44
N THR A 46 22.31 -6.86 20.20
CA THR A 46 21.87 -5.77 21.06
C THR A 46 22.11 -6.15 22.52
N ASP A 47 21.80 -5.27 23.46
CA ASP A 47 21.85 -5.57 24.89
C ASP A 47 20.86 -6.69 25.28
N ASP A 48 19.79 -6.86 24.54
CA ASP A 48 18.73 -7.85 24.77
C ASP A 48 18.96 -9.19 24.08
N GLY A 49 19.90 -9.28 23.12
CA GLY A 49 20.20 -10.52 22.42
C GLY A 49 20.63 -10.33 20.96
N LYS A 50 20.46 -11.39 20.17
CA LYS A 50 20.78 -11.35 18.73
C LYS A 50 19.85 -10.38 18.02
N TRP A 51 20.42 -9.46 17.23
CA TRP A 51 19.61 -8.54 16.44
C TRP A 51 18.83 -9.27 15.33
N MET A 52 17.54 -9.00 15.24
CA MET A 52 16.64 -9.54 14.22
C MET A 52 15.85 -8.39 13.57
N ASP A 53 15.65 -8.44 12.25
CA ASP A 53 14.87 -7.46 11.51
C ASP A 53 13.39 -7.87 11.44
N GLY A 54 12.70 -7.68 12.55
CA GLY A 54 11.30 -8.02 12.72
C GLY A 54 10.77 -7.55 14.07
N TRP A 55 9.56 -7.92 14.41
CA TRP A 55 9.00 -7.86 15.76
C TRP A 55 9.29 -9.18 16.46
N GLU A 56 9.83 -9.15 17.67
CA GLU A 56 10.09 -10.34 18.45
C GLU A 56 9.80 -10.11 19.94
N SER A 57 8.92 -10.96 20.48
CA SER A 57 8.54 -10.98 21.89
C SER A 57 9.39 -11.95 22.71
N ARG A 58 9.33 -11.83 24.04
CA ARG A 58 9.98 -12.75 24.98
C ARG A 58 9.32 -14.12 24.94
N ARG A 59 10.13 -15.15 25.18
CA ARG A 59 9.62 -16.51 25.29
C ARG A 59 8.63 -16.67 26.44
N ARG A 60 7.41 -17.07 26.11
CA ARG A 60 6.41 -17.51 27.09
C ARG A 60 6.66 -18.96 27.48
N ARG A 61 6.29 -19.32 28.69
CA ARG A 61 6.45 -20.67 29.22
C ARG A 61 5.10 -21.34 29.52
N SER A 62 4.07 -20.98 28.78
CA SER A 62 2.77 -21.62 28.88
C SER A 62 2.73 -22.94 28.11
N PRO A 63 2.12 -24.00 28.68
CA PRO A 63 1.90 -25.25 27.97
C PRO A 63 0.69 -25.21 27.03
N ARG A 64 -0.14 -24.16 27.02
CA ARG A 64 -1.41 -24.07 26.29
C ARG A 64 -1.38 -22.93 25.29
N ILE A 65 -1.60 -23.29 24.03
CA ILE A 65 -1.49 -22.36 22.91
C ILE A 65 -2.68 -21.38 22.82
N ASP A 66 -3.83 -21.77 23.32
CA ASP A 66 -5.09 -21.03 23.28
C ASP A 66 -5.31 -20.09 24.48
N GLU A 67 -4.45 -20.16 25.50
CA GLU A 67 -4.59 -19.36 26.72
C GLU A 67 -3.63 -18.17 26.82
N GLU A 68 -2.47 -18.28 26.17
CA GLU A 68 -1.47 -17.21 26.17
C GLU A 68 -0.94 -16.96 24.76
N PHE A 69 -0.93 -15.70 24.38
CA PHE A 69 -0.42 -15.25 23.11
C PHE A 69 0.15 -13.82 23.23
N ASP A 70 1.07 -13.47 22.35
CA ASP A 70 1.49 -12.10 22.18
C ASP A 70 0.72 -11.47 21.02
N TRP A 71 0.55 -10.15 21.08
CA TRP A 71 -0.26 -9.44 20.12
C TRP A 71 0.18 -8.00 19.94
N CYS A 72 -0.16 -7.45 18.79
CA CYS A 72 -0.01 -6.03 18.53
C CYS A 72 -1.28 -5.45 17.87
N ILE A 73 -1.46 -4.15 18.02
CA ILE A 73 -2.52 -3.39 17.36
C ILE A 73 -1.89 -2.55 16.24
N ILE A 74 -2.46 -2.70 15.05
CA ILE A 74 -2.03 -2.01 13.83
C ILE A 74 -3.17 -1.14 13.35
N ARG A 75 -2.92 0.15 13.19
CA ARG A 75 -3.79 1.03 12.43
C ARG A 75 -3.39 0.92 10.96
N LEU A 76 -4.33 0.60 10.09
CA LEU A 76 -4.11 0.60 8.65
C LEU A 76 -3.80 2.02 8.16
N GLY A 77 -2.86 2.14 7.25
CA GLY A 77 -2.58 3.40 6.56
C GLY A 77 -3.70 3.77 5.59
N MET A 78 -4.32 2.74 5.01
CA MET A 78 -5.49 2.87 4.15
C MET A 78 -6.59 1.96 4.68
N PRO A 79 -7.71 2.51 5.17
CA PRO A 79 -8.87 1.71 5.51
C PRO A 79 -9.40 0.95 4.30
N GLY A 80 -9.76 -0.32 4.48
CA GLY A 80 -10.19 -1.12 3.34
C GLY A 80 -10.69 -2.51 3.70
N GLU A 81 -11.11 -3.25 2.69
CA GLU A 81 -11.49 -4.65 2.80
C GLU A 81 -10.25 -5.54 2.66
N VAL A 82 -9.90 -6.25 3.72
CA VAL A 82 -8.74 -7.15 3.72
C VAL A 82 -9.07 -8.45 2.98
N LYS A 83 -8.25 -8.84 2.03
CA LYS A 83 -8.38 -10.06 1.23
C LYS A 83 -7.42 -11.16 1.65
N GLY A 84 -6.30 -10.79 2.22
CA GLY A 84 -5.31 -11.73 2.73
C GLY A 84 -4.17 -11.04 3.43
N ILE A 85 -3.41 -11.83 4.18
CA ILE A 85 -2.17 -11.38 4.83
C ILE A 85 -1.01 -12.29 4.42
N VAL A 86 0.19 -11.74 4.46
CA VAL A 86 1.43 -12.49 4.41
C VAL A 86 2.15 -12.29 5.74
N VAL A 87 2.28 -13.36 6.51
CA VAL A 87 3.10 -13.41 7.72
C VAL A 87 4.48 -13.89 7.31
N ASP A 88 5.41 -12.96 7.22
CA ASP A 88 6.79 -13.23 6.80
C ASP A 88 7.64 -13.55 8.04
N THR A 89 8.10 -14.77 8.16
CA THR A 89 8.98 -15.26 9.22
C THR A 89 10.43 -15.41 8.75
N THR A 90 10.81 -14.79 7.63
CA THR A 90 12.18 -14.83 7.08
C THR A 90 13.22 -14.54 8.15
N PHE A 91 14.23 -15.39 8.25
CA PHE A 91 15.30 -15.45 9.26
C PHE A 91 14.88 -15.92 10.66
N PHE A 92 13.60 -16.03 10.97
CA PHE A 92 13.12 -16.63 12.22
C PHE A 92 12.94 -18.15 12.02
N ARG A 93 13.98 -18.92 12.27
CA ARG A 93 14.03 -20.38 12.00
C ARG A 93 13.59 -21.24 13.17
N GLY A 94 13.89 -20.83 14.40
CA GLY A 94 13.58 -21.59 15.61
C GLY A 94 12.83 -20.78 16.66
N ASN A 95 12.65 -19.52 16.40
CA ASN A 95 12.00 -18.53 17.26
C ASN A 95 10.80 -17.84 16.57
N PHE A 96 10.24 -18.48 15.53
CA PHE A 96 8.98 -18.04 14.92
C PHE A 96 7.79 -18.53 15.74
N PRO A 97 6.64 -17.85 15.72
CA PRO A 97 5.42 -18.31 16.37
C PRO A 97 4.84 -19.52 15.62
N SER A 98 4.35 -20.52 16.36
CA SER A 98 3.77 -21.72 15.74
C SER A 98 2.46 -21.44 15.00
N HIS A 99 1.68 -20.43 15.46
CA HIS A 99 0.41 -20.05 14.85
C HIS A 99 0.20 -18.55 14.96
N CYS A 100 -0.72 -18.04 14.15
CA CYS A 100 -1.26 -16.69 14.27
C CYS A 100 -2.78 -16.66 14.15
N SER A 101 -3.39 -15.54 14.57
CA SER A 101 -4.78 -15.20 14.27
C SER A 101 -4.91 -13.68 14.10
N LEU A 102 -6.04 -13.23 13.55
CA LEU A 102 -6.25 -11.82 13.25
C LEU A 102 -7.66 -11.39 13.59
N ASP A 103 -7.78 -10.39 14.45
CA ASP A 103 -9.02 -9.67 14.65
C ASP A 103 -8.97 -8.32 13.93
N ALA A 104 -10.14 -7.81 13.59
CA ALA A 104 -10.30 -6.51 12.95
C ALA A 104 -11.42 -5.70 13.58
N CYS A 105 -11.32 -4.38 13.51
CA CYS A 105 -12.44 -3.49 13.84
C CYS A 105 -12.43 -2.25 12.93
N THR A 106 -13.58 -1.56 12.93
CA THR A 106 -13.75 -0.27 12.28
C THR A 106 -14.03 0.76 13.35
N VAL A 107 -13.07 1.65 13.57
CA VAL A 107 -13.21 2.79 14.49
C VAL A 107 -12.64 4.00 13.77
N ASP A 108 -13.45 5.03 13.58
CA ASP A 108 -13.08 6.25 12.86
C ASP A 108 -12.66 7.37 13.82
N GLY A 109 -11.93 8.34 13.29
CA GLY A 109 -11.48 9.51 14.05
C GLY A 109 -10.11 9.32 14.69
N ASN A 110 -9.82 10.17 15.68
CA ASN A 110 -8.55 10.13 16.41
C ASN A 110 -8.66 9.15 17.59
N VAL A 111 -8.38 7.87 17.31
CA VAL A 111 -8.53 6.74 18.23
C VAL A 111 -7.26 6.55 19.04
N THR A 112 -7.38 6.48 20.35
CA THR A 112 -6.27 6.18 21.26
C THR A 112 -6.12 4.65 21.46
N ILE A 113 -5.00 4.22 22.03
CA ILE A 113 -4.83 2.81 22.37
C ILE A 113 -5.83 2.35 23.44
N ASP A 114 -6.15 3.22 24.40
CA ASP A 114 -7.11 2.92 25.47
C ASP A 114 -8.52 2.69 24.92
N ASP A 115 -8.92 3.44 23.88
CA ASP A 115 -10.17 3.22 23.18
C ASP A 115 -10.22 1.83 22.53
N LEU A 116 -9.10 1.41 21.91
CA LEU A 116 -9.00 0.10 21.25
C LEU A 116 -8.90 -1.07 22.23
N LEU A 117 -8.38 -0.84 23.42
CA LEU A 117 -8.33 -1.83 24.51
C LEU A 117 -9.62 -1.94 25.29
N ALA A 118 -10.52 -0.98 25.17
CA ALA A 118 -11.80 -1.00 25.86
C ALA A 118 -12.64 -2.23 25.46
N ALA A 119 -13.32 -2.84 26.43
CA ALA A 119 -14.18 -4.01 26.20
C ALA A 119 -15.33 -3.76 25.21
N ALA A 120 -15.69 -2.50 24.98
CA ALA A 120 -16.74 -2.10 24.03
C ALA A 120 -16.25 -2.07 22.57
N THR A 121 -14.95 -2.15 22.30
CA THR A 121 -14.42 -2.14 20.93
C THR A 121 -14.87 -3.40 20.19
N PRO A 122 -15.53 -3.26 19.02
CA PRO A 122 -16.17 -4.39 18.35
C PRO A 122 -15.16 -5.20 17.52
N TRP A 123 -14.18 -5.80 18.17
CA TRP A 123 -13.24 -6.71 17.54
C TRP A 123 -13.94 -7.93 16.98
N LYS A 124 -13.69 -8.27 15.73
CA LYS A 124 -14.20 -9.45 15.05
C LYS A 124 -13.03 -10.25 14.49
N GLU A 125 -12.98 -11.54 14.76
CA GLU A 125 -12.02 -12.44 14.15
C GLU A 125 -12.26 -12.51 12.63
N ILE A 126 -11.20 -12.31 11.85
CA ILE A 126 -11.18 -12.38 10.38
C ILE A 126 -10.21 -13.43 9.85
N LEU A 127 -9.28 -13.90 10.67
CA LEU A 127 -8.45 -15.08 10.46
C LEU A 127 -8.42 -15.90 11.75
N SER A 128 -8.92 -17.12 11.70
CA SER A 128 -8.84 -18.07 12.81
C SER A 128 -7.41 -18.55 13.03
N LEU A 129 -7.19 -19.31 14.12
CA LEU A 129 -5.89 -19.86 14.45
C LEU A 129 -5.31 -20.65 13.26
N THR A 130 -4.20 -20.17 12.71
CA THR A 130 -3.54 -20.67 11.50
C THR A 130 -2.11 -21.01 11.80
N GLU A 131 -1.63 -22.20 11.40
CA GLU A 131 -0.26 -22.66 11.56
C GLU A 131 0.69 -21.84 10.69
N LEU A 132 1.90 -21.59 11.20
CA LEU A 132 2.96 -20.86 10.51
C LEU A 132 4.19 -21.76 10.34
N GLU A 133 4.90 -21.53 9.24
CA GLU A 133 6.23 -22.08 8.98
C GLU A 133 7.30 -21.03 9.29
N GLY A 134 8.46 -21.50 9.78
CA GLY A 134 9.63 -20.63 10.01
C GLY A 134 10.42 -20.38 8.74
N ASP A 135 11.11 -19.22 8.68
CA ASP A 135 11.93 -18.80 7.53
C ASP A 135 11.15 -18.84 6.20
N ALA A 136 9.87 -18.43 6.23
CA ALA A 136 8.91 -18.56 5.13
C ALA A 136 7.99 -17.35 5.01
N GLN A 137 7.36 -17.22 3.84
CA GLN A 137 6.25 -16.28 3.61
C GLN A 137 4.93 -17.05 3.69
N ASN A 138 4.27 -16.96 4.84
CA ASN A 138 3.01 -17.64 5.12
C ASN A 138 1.85 -16.80 4.56
N LYS A 139 1.22 -17.27 3.48
CA LYS A 139 0.09 -16.61 2.81
C LYS A 139 -1.23 -17.13 3.37
N CYS A 140 -2.02 -16.25 3.98
CA CYS A 140 -3.31 -16.60 4.57
C CYS A 140 -4.41 -15.77 3.89
N GLU A 141 -5.37 -16.45 3.28
CA GLU A 141 -6.59 -15.79 2.79
C GLU A 141 -7.47 -15.37 3.99
N VAL A 142 -8.06 -14.20 3.89
CA VAL A 142 -8.91 -13.63 4.94
C VAL A 142 -10.32 -13.44 4.42
N SER A 143 -11.28 -13.89 5.20
CA SER A 143 -12.71 -13.68 4.92
C SER A 143 -13.20 -12.43 5.62
N SER A 144 -12.78 -11.27 5.14
CA SER A 144 -13.32 -10.01 5.64
C SER A 144 -14.38 -9.46 4.73
N THR A 145 -15.30 -8.72 5.32
CA THR A 145 -16.33 -7.99 4.61
C THR A 145 -16.39 -6.56 5.14
N GLY A 146 -16.33 -5.61 4.24
CA GLY A 146 -16.44 -4.21 4.56
C GLY A 146 -15.13 -3.55 4.99
N ARG A 147 -15.25 -2.29 5.35
CA ARG A 147 -14.15 -1.40 5.67
C ARG A 147 -13.57 -1.70 7.04
N ILE A 148 -12.27 -1.93 7.11
CA ILE A 148 -11.47 -2.15 8.33
C ILE A 148 -10.53 -0.98 8.51
N THR A 149 -10.32 -0.53 9.75
CA THR A 149 -9.38 0.53 10.10
C THR A 149 -8.24 0.06 10.99
N HIS A 150 -8.51 -0.95 11.85
CA HIS A 150 -7.53 -1.47 12.81
C HIS A 150 -7.53 -2.99 12.81
N LEU A 151 -6.34 -3.55 13.07
CA LEU A 151 -6.11 -4.98 13.21
C LEU A 151 -5.50 -5.27 14.58
N ARG A 152 -5.85 -6.41 15.15
CA ARG A 152 -5.14 -7.01 16.28
C ARG A 152 -4.54 -8.34 15.81
N PHE A 153 -3.23 -8.31 15.56
CA PHE A 153 -2.47 -9.47 15.13
C PHE A 153 -1.94 -10.21 16.35
N LYS A 154 -2.26 -11.49 16.45
CA LYS A 154 -1.92 -12.38 17.56
C LYS A 154 -0.96 -13.44 17.08
N ILE A 155 0.08 -13.74 17.87
CA ILE A 155 1.05 -14.80 17.63
C ILE A 155 1.09 -15.76 18.80
N TYR A 156 1.22 -17.05 18.53
CA TYR A 156 1.09 -18.11 19.54
C TYR A 156 2.32 -19.01 19.59
N PRO A 157 2.87 -19.30 20.83
CA PRO A 157 2.58 -18.57 22.05
C PRO A 157 3.32 -17.23 22.09
N ASP A 158 4.47 -17.15 21.41
CA ASP A 158 5.42 -16.04 21.30
C ASP A 158 6.27 -16.21 20.05
N GLY A 159 7.20 -15.29 19.83
CA GLY A 159 8.23 -15.45 18.79
C GLY A 159 8.45 -14.21 17.98
N GLY A 160 9.08 -14.42 16.82
CA GLY A 160 9.45 -13.35 15.91
C GLY A 160 8.78 -13.45 14.54
N VAL A 161 8.34 -12.29 14.04
CA VAL A 161 7.79 -12.09 12.70
C VAL A 161 8.53 -10.95 12.02
N ALA A 162 9.14 -11.24 10.87
CA ALA A 162 9.92 -10.24 10.14
C ALA A 162 9.04 -9.13 9.57
N ARG A 163 7.95 -9.51 8.87
CA ARG A 163 6.99 -8.54 8.29
C ARG A 163 5.57 -9.11 8.33
N LEU A 164 4.63 -8.19 8.42
CA LEU A 164 3.22 -8.46 8.17
C LEU A 164 2.77 -7.61 6.99
N ARG A 165 2.26 -8.23 5.93
CA ARG A 165 1.63 -7.55 4.81
C ARG A 165 0.13 -7.79 4.87
N VAL A 166 -0.65 -6.74 4.63
CA VAL A 166 -2.12 -6.78 4.70
C VAL A 166 -2.69 -6.32 3.37
N HIS A 167 -2.98 -7.28 2.52
CA HIS A 167 -3.41 -7.00 1.15
C HIS A 167 -4.94 -6.88 1.06
N GLY A 168 -5.39 -5.85 0.35
CA GLY A 168 -6.82 -5.61 0.22
C GLY A 168 -7.21 -4.48 -0.72
N ASN A 169 -8.50 -4.21 -0.77
CA ASN A 169 -9.09 -3.13 -1.54
C ASN A 169 -9.29 -1.90 -0.64
N VAL A 170 -8.74 -0.78 -1.03
CA VAL A 170 -8.94 0.49 -0.30
C VAL A 170 -10.41 0.89 -0.35
N MET A 171 -10.97 1.29 0.78
CA MET A 171 -12.34 1.79 0.93
C MET A 171 -12.32 3.16 1.60
N PRO A 172 -12.14 4.25 0.83
CA PRO A 172 -12.11 5.59 1.38
C PRO A 172 -13.47 6.02 1.92
N ASP A 173 -13.45 6.95 2.84
CA ASP A 173 -14.67 7.67 3.24
C ASP A 173 -14.92 8.82 2.25
N TRP A 174 -15.64 8.52 1.17
CA TRP A 174 -15.94 9.49 0.11
C TRP A 174 -16.82 10.66 0.59
N GLU A 175 -17.68 10.43 1.59
CA GLU A 175 -18.50 11.49 2.17
C GLU A 175 -17.62 12.49 2.92
N ALA A 176 -16.71 12.02 3.76
CA ALA A 176 -15.76 12.88 4.45
C ALA A 176 -14.79 13.59 3.48
N LEU A 177 -14.36 12.92 2.40
CA LEU A 177 -13.51 13.54 1.38
C LEU A 177 -14.24 14.67 0.65
N ARG A 178 -15.48 14.44 0.20
CA ARG A 178 -16.31 15.48 -0.45
C ARG A 178 -16.61 16.69 0.47
N ALA A 179 -16.77 16.44 1.76
CA ALA A 179 -16.99 17.50 2.73
C ALA A 179 -15.75 18.40 2.92
N ARG A 180 -14.54 17.88 2.69
CA ARG A 180 -13.28 18.63 2.86
C ARG A 180 -12.83 19.39 1.63
N SER A 181 -13.13 18.88 0.44
CA SER A 181 -12.68 19.50 -0.81
C SER A 181 -13.64 19.23 -1.96
N SER A 182 -13.85 20.25 -2.79
CA SER A 182 -14.60 20.13 -4.05
C SER A 182 -13.79 19.45 -5.15
N GLU A 183 -12.48 19.34 -4.99
CA GLU A 183 -11.54 18.71 -5.92
C GLU A 183 -10.68 17.68 -5.16
N ILE A 184 -10.73 16.42 -5.58
CA ILE A 184 -10.06 15.30 -4.92
C ILE A 184 -9.14 14.65 -5.94
N ASP A 185 -7.96 14.19 -5.52
CA ASP A 185 -7.11 13.32 -6.35
C ASP A 185 -7.75 11.94 -6.47
N LEU A 186 -8.42 11.71 -7.60
CA LEU A 186 -9.16 10.46 -7.86
C LEU A 186 -8.25 9.29 -8.22
N ALA A 187 -6.98 9.57 -8.57
CA ALA A 187 -5.98 8.54 -8.85
C ALA A 187 -5.21 8.11 -7.60
N ALA A 188 -5.23 8.89 -6.52
CA ALA A 188 -4.44 8.59 -5.33
C ALA A 188 -4.78 7.19 -4.76
N ALA A 189 -3.73 6.45 -4.40
CA ALA A 189 -3.90 5.12 -3.81
C ALA A 189 -4.73 5.15 -2.53
N GLU A 190 -4.56 6.19 -1.69
CA GLU A 190 -5.36 6.40 -0.48
C GLU A 190 -6.84 6.67 -0.76
N ASN A 191 -7.18 7.04 -1.98
CA ASN A 191 -8.55 7.25 -2.44
C ASN A 191 -9.06 6.07 -3.30
N GLY A 192 -8.35 4.93 -3.29
CA GLY A 192 -8.76 3.71 -3.99
C GLY A 192 -8.31 3.65 -5.45
N GLY A 193 -7.45 4.57 -5.91
CA GLY A 193 -6.81 4.48 -7.22
C GLY A 193 -5.87 3.28 -7.34
N ASP A 194 -5.74 2.73 -8.54
CA ASP A 194 -4.89 1.58 -8.82
C ASP A 194 -4.29 1.69 -10.24
N VAL A 195 -3.01 1.39 -10.39
CA VAL A 195 -2.38 1.32 -11.72
C VAL A 195 -2.44 -0.12 -12.22
N ILE A 196 -3.47 -0.43 -12.98
CA ILE A 196 -3.86 -1.80 -13.34
C ILE A 196 -2.95 -2.43 -14.39
N SER A 197 -2.31 -1.63 -15.25
CA SER A 197 -1.38 -2.12 -16.27
C SER A 197 -0.31 -1.09 -16.61
N ALA A 198 0.81 -1.55 -17.16
CA ALA A 198 1.87 -0.69 -17.72
C ALA A 198 2.61 -1.44 -18.82
N SER A 199 3.17 -0.69 -19.79
CA SER A 199 4.01 -1.23 -20.85
C SER A 199 5.34 -1.78 -20.34
N ASP A 200 5.93 -1.11 -19.36
CA ASP A 200 7.17 -1.50 -18.67
C ASP A 200 7.22 -0.88 -17.26
N GLU A 201 7.89 -1.55 -16.32
CA GLU A 201 8.12 -1.12 -14.95
C GLU A 201 9.45 -1.67 -14.38
N PHE A 202 10.45 -1.75 -15.25
CA PHE A 202 11.68 -2.48 -14.93
C PHE A 202 12.51 -1.86 -13.80
N PHE A 203 12.67 -0.52 -13.77
CA PHE A 203 13.44 0.18 -12.75
C PHE A 203 12.59 0.69 -11.59
N GLY A 204 11.32 1.01 -11.84
CA GLY A 204 10.41 1.53 -10.83
C GLY A 204 8.99 1.04 -11.04
N HIS A 205 8.39 0.48 -9.99
CA HIS A 205 7.06 -0.10 -10.05
C HIS A 205 5.98 0.96 -10.34
N ARG A 206 5.03 0.64 -11.23
CA ARG A 206 3.97 1.55 -11.68
C ARG A 206 3.12 2.15 -10.55
N GLN A 207 2.86 1.39 -9.47
CA GLN A 207 2.07 1.88 -8.34
C GLN A 207 2.72 3.07 -7.62
N ASN A 208 4.02 3.28 -7.76
CA ASN A 208 4.70 4.42 -7.18
C ASN A 208 4.12 5.77 -7.67
N LEU A 209 3.56 5.81 -8.91
CA LEU A 209 2.95 7.01 -9.47
C LEU A 209 1.86 7.63 -8.59
N ILE A 210 1.06 6.80 -7.96
CA ILE A 210 -0.14 7.22 -7.23
C ILE A 210 0.00 7.16 -5.70
N MET A 211 1.20 6.83 -5.22
CA MET A 211 1.46 6.76 -3.78
C MET A 211 1.37 8.13 -3.11
N PRO A 212 0.97 8.19 -1.81
CA PRO A 212 0.84 9.46 -1.08
C PRO A 212 2.16 10.22 -0.98
N GLY A 213 2.03 11.53 -0.80
CA GLY A 213 3.17 12.42 -0.58
C GLY A 213 4.08 12.61 -1.80
N LEU A 214 5.22 13.24 -1.57
CA LEU A 214 6.27 13.42 -2.58
C LEU A 214 7.19 12.20 -2.61
N ALA A 215 7.79 11.93 -3.77
CA ALA A 215 8.85 10.93 -3.86
C ALA A 215 10.06 11.35 -3.02
N ARG A 216 10.79 10.38 -2.48
CA ARG A 216 12.01 10.62 -1.70
C ARG A 216 13.28 10.57 -2.55
N ASP A 217 13.24 9.74 -3.58
CA ASP A 217 14.32 9.54 -4.56
C ASP A 217 13.75 8.90 -5.84
N MET A 218 14.62 8.53 -6.79
CA MET A 218 14.23 7.90 -8.06
C MET A 218 13.53 6.55 -7.87
N SER A 219 13.97 5.76 -6.90
CA SER A 219 13.39 4.41 -6.65
C SER A 219 11.94 4.46 -6.16
N ASP A 220 11.49 5.64 -5.76
CA ASP A 220 10.12 5.91 -5.31
C ASP A 220 9.19 6.39 -6.45
N GLY A 221 9.67 6.36 -7.69
CA GLY A 221 8.90 6.68 -8.90
C GLY A 221 8.63 5.45 -9.77
N TRP A 222 7.86 5.65 -10.83
CA TRP A 222 7.73 4.70 -11.96
C TRP A 222 8.82 5.00 -12.97
N GLU A 223 9.58 3.98 -13.39
CA GLU A 223 10.65 4.15 -14.37
C GLU A 223 10.73 2.94 -15.30
N THR A 224 10.70 3.23 -16.60
CA THR A 224 10.78 2.25 -17.68
C THR A 224 12.20 2.08 -18.19
N ARG A 225 12.47 0.99 -18.90
CA ARG A 225 13.72 0.80 -19.64
C ARG A 225 13.84 1.81 -20.76
N ARG A 226 15.10 2.18 -21.09
CA ARG A 226 15.36 3.02 -22.26
C ARG A 226 14.89 2.28 -23.53
N ARG A 227 13.95 2.91 -24.24
CA ARG A 227 13.45 2.45 -25.54
C ARG A 227 14.44 2.82 -26.64
N ARG A 228 14.84 1.83 -27.44
CA ARG A 228 15.77 2.04 -28.58
C ARG A 228 15.10 1.90 -29.94
N GLY A 229 13.78 1.75 -29.97
CA GLY A 229 12.97 1.60 -31.16
C GLY A 229 11.80 2.57 -31.17
N GLU A 230 10.93 2.42 -32.15
CA GLU A 230 9.68 3.20 -32.23
C GLU A 230 8.73 2.85 -31.09
N GLY A 231 7.78 3.76 -30.81
CA GLY A 231 6.77 3.61 -29.80
C GLY A 231 7.03 4.47 -28.56
N HIS A 232 6.24 4.23 -27.53
CA HIS A 232 6.29 4.96 -26.26
C HIS A 232 5.88 4.05 -25.11
N ASP A 233 6.09 4.50 -23.88
CA ASP A 233 5.65 3.77 -22.70
C ASP A 233 4.37 4.38 -22.11
N TRP A 234 3.59 3.56 -21.45
CA TRP A 234 2.30 3.94 -20.91
C TRP A 234 1.91 3.12 -19.69
N CYS A 235 0.99 3.66 -18.91
CA CYS A 235 0.27 2.91 -17.88
C CYS A 235 -1.22 3.29 -17.89
N VAL A 236 -2.04 2.40 -17.31
CA VAL A 236 -3.48 2.63 -17.13
C VAL A 236 -3.79 2.73 -15.64
N VAL A 237 -4.35 3.86 -15.26
CA VAL A 237 -4.79 4.17 -13.90
C VAL A 237 -6.30 4.01 -13.83
N LYS A 238 -6.76 3.12 -12.98
CA LYS A 238 -8.15 3.05 -12.54
C LYS A 238 -8.36 4.06 -11.42
N LEU A 239 -9.33 4.92 -11.57
CA LEU A 239 -9.71 5.89 -10.53
C LEU A 239 -10.41 5.19 -9.36
N GLY A 240 -10.27 5.72 -8.17
CA GLY A 240 -10.91 5.18 -6.97
C GLY A 240 -12.43 5.27 -6.99
N ILE A 241 -12.95 6.20 -7.78
CA ILE A 241 -14.37 6.38 -8.04
C ILE A 241 -14.55 7.01 -9.42
N THR A 242 -15.68 6.78 -10.06
CA THR A 242 -16.07 7.50 -11.27
C THR A 242 -16.12 9.00 -11.00
N GLY A 243 -15.51 9.81 -11.88
CA GLY A 243 -15.50 11.26 -11.70
C GLY A 243 -15.06 12.03 -12.92
N GLN A 244 -15.31 13.34 -12.89
CA GLN A 244 -14.92 14.29 -13.92
C GLN A 244 -13.59 14.93 -13.52
N LEU A 245 -12.54 14.70 -14.31
CA LEU A 245 -11.22 15.29 -14.08
C LEU A 245 -11.15 16.74 -14.56
N THR A 246 -10.41 17.56 -13.85
CA THR A 246 -10.24 19.00 -14.15
C THR A 246 -8.77 19.36 -14.37
N ARG A 247 -7.84 18.70 -13.65
CA ARG A 247 -6.41 18.98 -13.76
C ARG A 247 -5.56 17.76 -13.43
N ALA A 248 -4.36 17.75 -13.98
CA ALA A 248 -3.32 16.79 -13.66
C ALA A 248 -2.08 17.47 -13.08
N GLU A 249 -1.40 16.80 -12.15
CA GLU A 249 -0.05 17.13 -11.74
C GLU A 249 0.86 15.96 -12.09
N ILE A 250 1.94 16.23 -12.83
CA ILE A 250 2.92 15.24 -13.28
C ILE A 250 4.28 15.68 -12.74
N ASP A 251 4.86 14.85 -11.87
CA ASP A 251 6.09 15.16 -11.16
C ASP A 251 7.24 14.31 -11.68
N THR A 252 8.27 14.95 -12.25
CA THR A 252 9.50 14.34 -12.69
C THR A 252 10.66 14.55 -11.70
N SER A 253 10.37 14.90 -10.44
CA SER A 253 11.37 15.06 -9.38
C SER A 253 12.32 13.88 -9.34
N PHE A 254 13.62 14.15 -9.13
CA PHE A 254 14.73 13.19 -9.17
C PHE A 254 15.11 12.66 -10.55
N PHE A 255 14.24 12.65 -11.55
CA PHE A 255 14.52 12.25 -12.92
C PHE A 255 15.13 13.43 -13.69
N ARG A 256 16.44 13.50 -13.75
CA ARG A 256 17.18 14.63 -14.35
C ARG A 256 17.63 14.37 -15.78
N GLY A 257 18.08 13.14 -16.08
CA GLY A 257 18.57 12.75 -17.40
C GLY A 257 17.72 11.65 -18.07
N ASN A 258 16.80 11.10 -17.33
CA ASN A 258 15.93 9.98 -17.71
C ASN A 258 14.44 10.29 -17.50
N TYR A 259 14.09 11.59 -17.54
CA TYR A 259 12.70 12.04 -17.57
C TYR A 259 12.12 11.90 -18.99
N PRO A 260 10.80 11.70 -19.16
CA PRO A 260 10.18 11.70 -20.49
C PRO A 260 10.19 13.10 -21.12
N GLU A 261 10.41 13.18 -22.44
CA GLU A 261 10.35 14.46 -23.15
C GLU A 261 8.96 15.09 -23.13
N SER A 262 7.91 14.23 -23.23
CA SER A 262 6.53 14.66 -23.27
C SER A 262 5.59 13.56 -22.76
N CYS A 263 4.32 13.92 -22.56
CA CYS A 263 3.28 13.01 -22.13
C CYS A 263 1.94 13.34 -22.77
N THR A 264 1.00 12.37 -22.74
CA THR A 264 -0.42 12.56 -23.03
C THR A 264 -1.26 11.91 -21.93
N LEU A 265 -2.51 12.37 -21.77
CA LEU A 265 -3.52 11.71 -20.95
C LEU A 265 -4.78 11.49 -21.79
N GLU A 266 -5.33 10.30 -21.67
CA GLU A 266 -6.60 9.92 -22.30
C GLU A 266 -7.50 9.30 -21.24
N GLY A 267 -8.79 9.63 -21.27
CA GLY A 267 -9.80 9.13 -20.34
C GLY A 267 -10.75 8.14 -20.99
N GLY A 268 -11.25 7.19 -20.20
CA GLY A 268 -12.21 6.22 -20.70
C GLY A 268 -13.10 5.66 -19.61
N MET A 269 -14.23 5.07 -20.03
CA MET A 269 -15.20 4.41 -19.16
C MET A 269 -15.13 2.90 -19.32
N SER A 270 -14.99 2.19 -18.19
CA SER A 270 -15.15 0.74 -18.14
C SER A 270 -15.66 0.30 -16.77
N THR A 271 -16.48 -0.73 -16.74
CA THR A 271 -16.93 -1.39 -15.51
C THR A 271 -16.09 -2.64 -15.19
N ASP A 272 -15.40 -3.17 -16.19
CA ASP A 272 -14.59 -4.38 -16.07
C ASP A 272 -13.36 -4.28 -16.99
N GLY A 273 -12.17 -4.29 -16.41
CA GLY A 273 -10.90 -4.16 -17.13
C GLY A 273 -10.66 -2.77 -17.73
N GLU A 274 -9.87 -2.72 -18.80
CA GLU A 274 -9.52 -1.48 -19.48
C GLU A 274 -10.62 -1.00 -20.42
N PRO A 275 -10.81 0.32 -20.58
CA PRO A 275 -11.71 0.89 -21.60
C PRO A 275 -11.35 0.46 -23.01
N ALA A 276 -12.38 0.23 -23.83
CA ALA A 276 -12.20 -0.04 -25.26
C ALA A 276 -11.94 1.24 -26.09
N GLU A 277 -12.46 2.37 -25.62
CA GLU A 277 -12.35 3.67 -26.26
C GLU A 277 -11.74 4.68 -25.30
N TRP A 278 -10.94 5.61 -25.85
CA TRP A 278 -10.19 6.61 -25.12
C TRP A 278 -10.37 7.98 -25.74
N ASP A 279 -10.74 8.97 -24.94
CA ASP A 279 -10.88 10.36 -25.34
C ASP A 279 -9.70 11.19 -24.79
N GLU A 280 -9.24 12.17 -25.56
CA GLU A 280 -8.10 13.03 -25.17
C GLU A 280 -8.47 13.95 -24.00
N LEU A 281 -7.74 13.81 -22.90
CA LEU A 281 -7.78 14.71 -21.71
C LEU A 281 -6.68 15.77 -21.78
N LEU A 282 -5.47 15.37 -22.19
CA LEU A 282 -4.30 16.22 -22.33
C LEU A 282 -3.58 15.85 -23.61
N PRO A 283 -3.48 16.78 -24.59
CA PRO A 283 -2.69 16.55 -25.80
C PRO A 283 -1.20 16.48 -25.46
N MET A 284 -0.38 16.08 -26.44
CA MET A 284 1.06 15.95 -26.23
C MET A 284 1.65 17.21 -25.64
N SER A 285 2.11 17.09 -24.41
CA SER A 285 2.60 18.19 -23.56
C SER A 285 4.03 17.92 -23.12
N LYS A 286 4.91 18.92 -23.28
CA LYS A 286 6.33 18.80 -22.91
C LYS A 286 6.50 18.75 -21.41
N LEU A 287 7.43 17.88 -20.98
CA LEU A 287 7.90 17.80 -19.61
C LEU A 287 9.33 18.38 -19.49
N GLN A 288 9.74 18.68 -18.28
CA GLN A 288 11.08 19.14 -17.93
C GLN A 288 11.68 18.23 -16.85
N PRO A 289 13.00 18.16 -16.73
CA PRO A 289 13.64 17.35 -15.71
C PRO A 289 13.41 17.91 -14.32
N HIS A 290 13.23 17.03 -13.34
CA HIS A 290 13.20 17.39 -11.91
C HIS A 290 12.22 18.51 -11.57
N MET A 291 10.99 18.43 -12.10
CA MET A 291 9.98 19.49 -12.02
C MET A 291 8.57 18.93 -11.81
N GLN A 292 7.74 19.69 -11.09
CA GLN A 292 6.30 19.46 -11.01
C GLN A 292 5.58 20.26 -12.09
N HIS A 293 4.79 19.58 -12.90
CA HIS A 293 4.00 20.16 -13.99
C HIS A 293 2.52 20.13 -13.60
N ARG A 294 1.80 21.19 -13.97
CA ARG A 294 0.37 21.32 -13.76
C ARG A 294 -0.33 21.60 -15.08
N PHE A 295 -1.33 20.79 -15.40
CA PHE A 295 -2.08 20.88 -16.63
C PHE A 295 -3.58 20.95 -16.35
N SER A 296 -4.30 21.84 -17.04
CA SER A 296 -5.76 21.78 -17.10
C SER A 296 -6.16 20.69 -18.09
N LEU A 297 -7.18 19.94 -17.77
CA LEU A 297 -7.66 18.81 -18.59
C LEU A 297 -8.90 19.23 -19.39
N ALA A 298 -9.08 18.61 -20.54
CA ALA A 298 -10.32 18.75 -21.33
C ALA A 298 -11.50 18.12 -20.57
N ASP A 299 -12.65 18.73 -20.71
CA ASP A 299 -13.90 18.18 -20.17
C ASP A 299 -14.47 17.14 -21.15
N ILE A 300 -14.34 15.87 -20.81
CA ILE A 300 -14.91 14.73 -21.56
C ILE A 300 -16.03 14.04 -20.78
N GLY A 301 -16.47 14.63 -19.67
CA GLY A 301 -17.44 14.03 -18.75
C GLY A 301 -16.81 13.06 -17.76
N PRO A 302 -17.64 12.28 -17.04
CA PRO A 302 -17.18 11.33 -16.03
C PRO A 302 -16.45 10.14 -16.67
N ILE A 303 -15.36 9.72 -16.04
CA ILE A 303 -14.54 8.57 -16.46
C ILE A 303 -14.18 7.68 -15.27
N THR A 304 -13.73 6.47 -15.55
CA THR A 304 -13.25 5.49 -14.55
C THR A 304 -11.77 5.20 -14.68
N HIS A 305 -11.18 5.45 -15.86
CA HIS A 305 -9.79 5.10 -16.15
C HIS A 305 -9.08 6.23 -16.89
N VAL A 306 -7.77 6.31 -16.69
CA VAL A 306 -6.88 7.23 -17.42
C VAL A 306 -5.70 6.44 -17.97
N ARG A 307 -5.42 6.56 -19.25
CA ARG A 307 -4.16 6.12 -19.87
C ARG A 307 -3.18 7.28 -19.84
N PHE A 308 -2.07 7.09 -19.15
CA PHE A 308 -0.95 8.01 -19.09
C PHE A 308 0.17 7.48 -19.97
N SER A 309 0.48 8.20 -21.03
CA SER A 309 1.55 7.86 -21.98
C SER A 309 2.71 8.82 -21.85
N ILE A 310 3.94 8.30 -21.87
CA ILE A 310 5.19 9.05 -21.80
C ILE A 310 6.03 8.79 -23.04
N TYR A 311 6.70 9.80 -23.54
CA TYR A 311 7.43 9.75 -24.81
C TYR A 311 8.90 10.13 -24.64
N PRO A 312 9.87 9.31 -25.17
CA PRO A 312 9.65 7.93 -25.62
C PRO A 312 9.55 6.94 -24.47
N ASP A 313 10.25 7.21 -23.35
CA ASP A 313 10.41 6.42 -22.13
C ASP A 313 10.87 7.34 -20.98
N GLY A 314 11.07 6.79 -19.80
CA GLY A 314 11.70 7.49 -18.69
C GLY A 314 11.03 7.27 -17.36
N GLY A 315 11.31 8.20 -16.43
CA GLY A 315 10.81 8.13 -15.06
C GLY A 315 9.90 9.29 -14.68
N VAL A 316 8.86 8.97 -13.94
CA VAL A 316 7.90 9.91 -13.34
C VAL A 316 7.71 9.57 -11.88
N SER A 317 7.92 10.55 -11.00
CA SER A 317 7.83 10.36 -9.56
C SER A 317 6.40 10.21 -9.08
N ARG A 318 5.51 11.10 -9.54
CA ARG A 318 4.08 11.09 -9.15
C ARG A 318 3.19 11.55 -10.28
N LEU A 319 2.00 10.98 -10.30
CA LEU A 319 0.86 11.42 -11.10
C LEU A 319 -0.31 11.70 -10.15
N ARG A 320 -0.91 12.88 -10.24
CA ARG A 320 -2.13 13.26 -9.52
C ARG A 320 -3.20 13.67 -10.51
N LEU A 321 -4.41 13.16 -10.32
CA LEU A 321 -5.54 13.42 -11.20
C LEU A 321 -6.70 13.97 -10.38
N PHE A 322 -6.79 15.29 -10.35
CA PHE A 322 -7.79 15.98 -9.54
C PHE A 322 -9.09 16.15 -10.31
N GLY A 323 -10.18 15.93 -9.60
CA GLY A 323 -11.51 16.05 -10.18
C GLY A 323 -12.62 15.98 -9.14
N ARG A 324 -13.83 15.92 -9.64
CA ARG A 324 -15.06 15.82 -8.85
C ARG A 324 -15.60 14.40 -8.94
N PRO A 325 -15.73 13.69 -7.83
CA PRO A 325 -16.37 12.39 -7.82
C PRO A 325 -17.86 12.51 -8.13
N ASN A 326 -18.37 11.57 -8.94
CA ASN A 326 -19.80 11.46 -9.26
C ASN A 326 -20.59 10.89 -8.10
#